data_a374a68f6f49d50187cc72a35ec47b5f
#
_entry.id   a374a68f6f49d50187cc72a35ec47b5f
#
_cell.length_a   1.000
_cell.length_b   1.000
_cell.length_c   1.000
_cell.angle_alpha   90.00
_cell.angle_beta   90.00
_cell.angle_gamma   90.00
#
_symmetry.space_group_name_H-M   'P 1'
#
loop_
_entity.id
_entity.type
_entity.pdbx_description
1 polymer ?
#
loop_
_entity_poly.entity_id
_entity_poly.type
_entity_poly.pdbx_seq_one_letter_code
_entity_poly.pdbx_strand_id
1 'polypeptide(L)'
;MFKEVKIKMKKIAIVSCDKWQNKIEEDKLLQNALIQSGHDADIISWEDLDINYDIYAALILRSVWGYQNNYLKFKAWLNMIKQNQILLLNSPDLILNNIKKDKQFELLAKYEIPIIPTEFIYKSEDLFTDIKFDEKKPQVLKPIISGSGENTFLIGSNETLDINKIKKSFEKIIKCEDNGIMLQPYIKEVQNGEFACIYIDGVNTHNMMRYPGVFTNREKPVYLATIPESVKKLADKVSKIEEYSSYLYMRVDIVLHNNKPMIMEVELAEPDLLFKFISDEKKKTESMNQFAKKLIRRIDE
;
A
#
# COMPACT_ATOMS: atom_id res chain seq x y z
N MET A 1 43.71 5.85 29.03
CA MET A 1 42.66 6.86 28.74
C MET A 1 41.98 6.40 27.44
N PHE A 2 41.01 5.52 27.56
CA PHE A 2 40.23 5.02 26.41
C PHE A 2 39.26 6.13 25.99
N LYS A 3 39.46 6.66 24.76
CA LYS A 3 38.42 7.50 24.14
C LYS A 3 37.22 6.61 23.88
N GLU A 4 36.14 6.79 24.65
CA GLU A 4 34.85 6.31 24.25
C GLU A 4 34.52 6.92 22.88
N VAL A 5 34.63 6.12 21.84
CA VAL A 5 34.02 6.45 20.54
C VAL A 5 32.53 6.37 20.78
N LYS A 6 31.89 7.49 21.11
CA LYS A 6 30.43 7.61 21.01
C LYS A 6 30.09 7.36 19.54
N ILE A 7 29.71 6.15 19.21
CA ILE A 7 29.06 5.84 17.94
C ILE A 7 27.79 6.71 17.97
N LYS A 8 27.82 7.78 17.18
CA LYS A 8 26.65 8.65 17.02
C LYS A 8 25.61 7.78 16.30
N MET A 9 24.65 7.26 17.07
CA MET A 9 23.56 6.46 16.50
C MET A 9 22.86 7.35 15.48
N LYS A 10 22.86 6.91 14.22
CA LYS A 10 22.17 7.62 13.14
C LYS A 10 20.66 7.51 13.40
N LYS A 11 19.93 8.56 13.05
CA LYS A 11 18.48 8.61 13.16
C LYS A 11 17.80 7.68 12.13
N ILE A 12 16.54 7.39 12.38
CA ILE A 12 15.66 6.71 11.42
C ILE A 12 14.60 7.72 10.98
N ALA A 13 14.37 7.85 9.67
CA ALA A 13 13.30 8.70 9.16
C ALA A 13 12.04 7.89 8.84
N ILE A 14 10.92 8.26 9.43
CA ILE A 14 9.58 7.80 9.07
C ILE A 14 9.06 8.79 8.03
N VAL A 15 8.93 8.32 6.77
CA VAL A 15 8.59 9.19 5.65
C VAL A 15 7.07 9.27 5.49
N SER A 16 6.57 10.49 5.56
CA SER A 16 5.20 10.91 5.36
C SER A 16 5.11 11.88 4.17
N CYS A 17 4.02 12.61 4.02
CA CYS A 17 3.85 13.75 3.13
C CYS A 17 3.38 14.99 3.92
N ASP A 18 3.46 16.18 3.34
CA ASP A 18 3.10 17.45 4.00
C ASP A 18 1.71 17.42 4.63
N LYS A 19 0.77 16.80 3.94
CA LYS A 19 -0.61 16.68 4.42
C LYS A 19 -0.73 15.86 5.71
N TRP A 20 0.06 14.80 5.85
CA TRP A 20 -0.10 13.80 6.91
C TRP A 20 1.02 13.79 7.95
N GLN A 21 2.12 14.49 7.71
CA GLN A 21 3.25 14.58 8.63
C GLN A 21 2.79 14.94 10.05
N ASN A 22 3.23 14.16 11.03
CA ASN A 22 2.86 14.29 12.45
C ASN A 22 1.35 14.19 12.77
N LYS A 23 0.52 13.74 11.85
CA LYS A 23 -0.94 13.59 12.07
C LYS A 23 -1.39 12.15 12.21
N ILE A 24 -0.58 11.19 11.74
CA ILE A 24 -0.92 9.78 11.72
C ILE A 24 -0.48 9.11 13.03
N GLU A 25 -1.44 8.48 13.72
CA GLU A 25 -1.22 7.79 14.99
C GLU A 25 -0.18 6.67 14.85
N GLU A 26 -0.28 5.88 13.79
CA GLU A 26 0.60 4.73 13.56
C GLU A 26 2.06 5.14 13.34
N ASP A 27 2.31 6.28 12.69
CA ASP A 27 3.66 6.83 12.52
C ASP A 27 4.26 7.25 13.88
N LYS A 28 3.43 7.84 14.76
CA LYS A 28 3.84 8.20 16.11
C LYS A 28 4.09 6.98 17.00
N LEU A 29 3.27 5.93 16.87
CA LEU A 29 3.48 4.67 17.58
C LEU A 29 4.82 4.04 17.16
N LEU A 30 5.13 4.03 15.87
CA LEU A 30 6.41 3.54 15.35
C LEU A 30 7.57 4.41 15.85
N GLN A 31 7.45 5.73 15.78
CA GLN A 31 8.46 6.67 16.30
C GLN A 31 8.77 6.40 17.78
N ASN A 32 7.72 6.26 18.60
CA ASN A 32 7.87 5.98 20.03
C ASN A 32 8.54 4.62 20.27
N ALA A 33 8.20 3.58 19.50
CA ALA A 33 8.80 2.26 19.62
C ALA A 33 10.30 2.27 19.25
N LEU A 34 10.69 3.05 18.24
CA LEU A 34 12.10 3.24 17.86
C LEU A 34 12.86 3.97 18.96
N ILE A 35 12.30 5.05 19.52
CA ILE A 35 12.92 5.82 20.63
C ILE A 35 13.07 4.94 21.87
N GLN A 36 12.06 4.16 22.24
CA GLN A 36 12.13 3.20 23.34
C GLN A 36 13.16 2.10 23.13
N SER A 37 13.47 1.79 21.87
CA SER A 37 14.53 0.84 21.48
C SER A 37 15.92 1.48 21.42
N GLY A 38 16.06 2.76 21.81
CA GLY A 38 17.32 3.48 21.88
C GLY A 38 17.74 4.20 20.59
N HIS A 39 16.86 4.35 19.62
CA HIS A 39 17.13 5.02 18.35
C HIS A 39 16.38 6.33 18.23
N ASP A 40 17.05 7.39 17.77
CA ASP A 40 16.37 8.62 17.38
C ASP A 40 15.54 8.39 16.10
N ALA A 41 14.34 8.96 16.07
CA ALA A 41 13.47 8.86 14.90
C ALA A 41 12.72 10.18 14.65
N ASP A 42 12.74 10.61 13.37
CA ASP A 42 12.01 11.79 12.91
C ASP A 42 10.87 11.37 11.97
N ILE A 43 9.76 12.12 11.98
CA ILE A 43 8.72 12.01 10.94
C ILE A 43 8.97 13.15 9.95
N ILE A 44 9.32 12.83 8.72
CA ILE A 44 9.67 13.80 7.66
C ILE A 44 8.69 13.71 6.49
N SER A 45 8.61 14.77 5.69
CA SER A 45 7.86 14.76 4.43
C SER A 45 8.81 14.46 3.26
N TRP A 46 8.38 13.56 2.34
CA TRP A 46 9.11 13.34 1.09
C TRP A 46 9.03 14.56 0.14
N GLU A 47 8.09 15.49 0.40
CA GLU A 47 7.88 16.71 -0.38
C GLU A 47 8.81 17.86 0.05
N ASP A 48 9.44 17.73 1.22
CA ASP A 48 10.43 18.68 1.73
C ASP A 48 11.79 18.50 1.02
N LEU A 49 12.19 19.51 0.27
CA LEU A 49 13.42 19.50 -0.53
C LEU A 49 14.68 19.82 0.27
N ASP A 50 14.52 20.32 1.51
CA ASP A 50 15.64 20.75 2.35
C ASP A 50 16.13 19.66 3.30
N ILE A 51 15.62 18.43 3.18
CA ILE A 51 16.00 17.29 4.02
C ILE A 51 17.47 16.91 3.79
N ASN A 52 18.25 16.94 4.85
CA ASN A 52 19.58 16.33 4.86
C ASN A 52 19.47 14.84 5.19
N TYR A 53 19.53 13.99 4.17
CA TYR A 53 19.40 12.54 4.32
C TYR A 53 20.63 11.88 4.96
N ASP A 54 21.80 12.52 4.99
CA ASP A 54 23.06 11.95 5.53
C ASP A 54 23.01 11.70 7.04
N ILE A 55 22.07 12.32 7.74
CA ILE A 55 21.88 12.13 9.17
C ILE A 55 21.11 10.85 9.52
N TYR A 56 20.46 10.22 8.53
CA TYR A 56 19.65 9.04 8.73
C TYR A 56 20.41 7.76 8.37
N ALA A 57 20.24 6.72 9.21
CA ALA A 57 20.72 5.36 8.90
C ALA A 57 19.81 4.68 7.87
N ALA A 58 18.52 4.94 7.97
CA ALA A 58 17.53 4.42 7.06
C ALA A 58 16.26 5.28 7.05
N LEU A 59 15.50 5.14 5.98
CA LEU A 59 14.17 5.67 5.80
C LEU A 59 13.18 4.52 5.77
N ILE A 60 11.99 4.73 6.33
CA ILE A 60 10.84 3.82 6.19
C ILE A 60 9.65 4.61 5.63
N LEU A 61 9.12 4.16 4.49
CA LEU A 61 7.97 4.81 3.87
C LEU A 61 6.68 4.42 4.59
N ARG A 62 5.89 5.43 5.01
CA ARG A 62 4.65 5.16 5.75
C ARG A 62 3.47 5.94 5.15
N SER A 63 3.15 7.11 5.64
CA SER A 63 1.92 7.85 5.35
C SER A 63 2.08 8.85 4.19
N VAL A 64 2.56 8.39 3.03
CA VAL A 64 2.75 9.23 1.82
C VAL A 64 1.49 9.29 0.94
N TRP A 65 0.33 9.00 1.50
CA TRP A 65 -0.95 8.96 0.76
C TRP A 65 -1.22 10.27 0.02
N GLY A 66 -1.56 10.14 -1.25
CA GLY A 66 -1.74 11.27 -2.17
C GLY A 66 -0.60 11.41 -3.18
N TYR A 67 0.47 10.59 -3.07
CA TYR A 67 1.58 10.59 -4.03
C TYR A 67 1.11 10.36 -5.48
N GLN A 68 0.01 9.63 -5.68
CA GLN A 68 -0.57 9.37 -7.00
C GLN A 68 -0.97 10.67 -7.74
N ASN A 69 -1.28 11.74 -7.01
CA ASN A 69 -1.60 13.05 -7.58
C ASN A 69 -0.35 13.81 -8.04
N ASN A 70 0.83 13.42 -7.55
CA ASN A 70 2.15 13.97 -7.88
C ASN A 70 3.14 12.87 -8.27
N TYR A 71 2.65 11.82 -8.93
CA TYR A 71 3.40 10.59 -9.19
C TYR A 71 4.80 10.82 -9.79
N LEU A 72 4.93 11.70 -10.77
CA LEU A 72 6.24 11.97 -11.39
C LEU A 72 7.25 12.55 -10.40
N LYS A 73 6.82 13.42 -9.49
CA LYS A 73 7.68 13.94 -8.42
C LYS A 73 8.06 12.85 -7.43
N PHE A 74 7.10 12.01 -7.04
CA PHE A 74 7.35 10.88 -6.14
C PHE A 74 8.32 9.87 -6.78
N LYS A 75 8.13 9.53 -8.05
CA LYS A 75 9.04 8.69 -8.83
C LYS A 75 10.45 9.29 -8.89
N ALA A 76 10.56 10.60 -9.13
CA ALA A 76 11.85 11.29 -9.15
C ALA A 76 12.54 11.25 -7.77
N TRP A 77 11.78 11.44 -6.68
CA TRP A 77 12.28 11.31 -5.32
C TRP A 77 12.79 9.88 -5.03
N LEU A 78 12.03 8.83 -5.35
CA LEU A 78 12.47 7.44 -5.19
C LEU A 78 13.76 7.15 -5.99
N ASN A 79 13.87 7.68 -7.22
CA ASN A 79 15.07 7.54 -8.02
C ASN A 79 16.27 8.28 -7.40
N MET A 80 16.06 9.46 -6.83
CA MET A 80 17.10 10.20 -6.10
C MET A 80 17.59 9.41 -4.87
N ILE A 81 16.67 8.86 -4.07
CA ILE A 81 16.99 7.98 -2.93
C ILE A 81 17.86 6.79 -3.39
N LYS A 82 17.47 6.14 -4.49
CA LYS A 82 18.22 5.01 -5.06
C LYS A 82 19.61 5.42 -5.55
N GLN A 83 19.72 6.51 -6.33
CA GLN A 83 20.99 7.00 -6.91
C GLN A 83 21.98 7.42 -5.84
N ASN A 84 21.52 8.00 -4.74
CA ASN A 84 22.35 8.37 -3.61
C ASN A 84 22.58 7.22 -2.62
N GLN A 85 22.15 6.01 -2.93
CA GLN A 85 22.31 4.81 -2.10
C GLN A 85 21.78 4.97 -0.65
N ILE A 86 20.73 5.78 -0.49
CA ILE A 86 20.06 5.97 0.79
C ILE A 86 19.21 4.74 1.07
N LEU A 87 19.41 4.11 2.22
CA LEU A 87 18.65 2.93 2.60
C LEU A 87 17.17 3.30 2.82
N LEU A 88 16.28 2.81 1.95
CA LEU A 88 14.83 2.92 2.10
C LEU A 88 14.21 1.52 2.23
N LEU A 89 13.39 1.33 3.23
CA LEU A 89 12.64 0.11 3.52
C LEU A 89 11.11 0.38 3.37
N ASN A 90 10.40 -0.24 2.43
CA ASN A 90 10.88 -1.16 1.40
C ASN A 90 11.75 -0.42 0.37
N SER A 91 12.51 -1.16 -0.46
CA SER A 91 13.42 -0.55 -1.43
C SER A 91 12.69 0.25 -2.51
N PRO A 92 13.33 1.29 -3.11
CA PRO A 92 12.72 2.09 -4.19
C PRO A 92 12.22 1.24 -5.37
N ASP A 93 12.97 0.20 -5.76
CA ASP A 93 12.57 -0.67 -6.88
C ASP A 93 11.33 -1.49 -6.53
N LEU A 94 11.28 -2.02 -5.32
CA LEU A 94 10.11 -2.78 -4.85
C LEU A 94 8.86 -1.88 -4.82
N ILE A 95 8.99 -0.65 -4.32
CA ILE A 95 7.91 0.34 -4.30
C ILE A 95 7.45 0.67 -5.72
N LEU A 96 8.38 1.07 -6.62
CA LEU A 96 8.06 1.49 -7.98
C LEU A 96 7.38 0.38 -8.81
N ASN A 97 7.77 -0.88 -8.60
CA ASN A 97 7.12 -2.01 -9.26
C ASN A 97 5.74 -2.31 -8.65
N ASN A 98 5.60 -2.14 -7.35
CA ASN A 98 4.35 -2.48 -6.66
C ASN A 98 3.23 -1.47 -6.86
N ILE A 99 3.52 -0.16 -6.89
CA ILE A 99 2.49 0.89 -7.09
C ILE A 99 1.85 0.83 -8.49
N LYS A 100 2.50 0.17 -9.45
CA LYS A 100 1.95 -0.09 -10.80
C LYS A 100 1.18 -1.40 -10.78
N LYS A 101 -0.14 -1.31 -10.63
CA LYS A 101 -1.01 -2.48 -10.45
C LYS A 101 -1.00 -3.44 -11.64
N ASP A 102 -0.71 -2.95 -12.85
CA ASP A 102 -0.49 -3.79 -14.02
C ASP A 102 0.72 -4.71 -13.83
N LYS A 103 1.84 -4.17 -13.35
CA LYS A 103 3.05 -4.96 -13.05
C LYS A 103 2.85 -5.91 -11.86
N GLN A 104 2.13 -5.44 -10.85
CA GLN A 104 1.76 -6.28 -9.71
C GLN A 104 0.93 -7.49 -10.17
N PHE A 105 -0.10 -7.27 -11.01
CA PHE A 105 -0.99 -8.34 -11.48
C PHE A 105 -0.29 -9.28 -12.47
N GLU A 106 0.60 -8.75 -13.33
CA GLU A 106 1.47 -9.55 -14.19
C GLU A 106 2.34 -10.51 -13.36
N LEU A 107 2.97 -10.00 -12.28
CA LEU A 107 3.76 -10.80 -11.37
C LEU A 107 2.91 -11.86 -10.66
N LEU A 108 1.77 -11.50 -10.11
CA LEU A 108 0.87 -12.43 -9.44
C LEU A 108 0.41 -13.56 -10.38
N ALA A 109 0.09 -13.22 -11.63
CA ALA A 109 -0.29 -14.20 -12.66
C ALA A 109 0.86 -15.18 -12.98
N LYS A 110 2.11 -14.70 -13.05
CA LYS A 110 3.31 -15.55 -13.23
C LYS A 110 3.41 -16.64 -12.16
N TYR A 111 2.98 -16.34 -10.94
CA TYR A 111 2.97 -17.29 -9.80
C TYR A 111 1.64 -18.02 -9.64
N GLU A 112 0.76 -17.97 -10.63
CA GLU A 112 -0.57 -18.61 -10.58
C GLU A 112 -1.36 -18.23 -9.31
N ILE A 113 -1.26 -16.95 -8.93
CA ILE A 113 -2.04 -16.40 -7.82
C ILE A 113 -3.42 -16.00 -8.33
N PRO A 114 -4.51 -16.46 -7.70
CA PRO A 114 -5.85 -16.03 -8.04
C PRO A 114 -6.02 -14.52 -7.82
N ILE A 115 -6.28 -13.79 -8.90
CA ILE A 115 -6.51 -12.33 -8.91
C ILE A 115 -7.89 -12.04 -9.47
N ILE A 116 -8.47 -10.86 -9.16
CA ILE A 116 -9.66 -10.37 -9.84
C ILE A 116 -9.34 -10.20 -11.32
N PRO A 117 -10.12 -10.78 -12.25
CA PRO A 117 -9.93 -10.57 -13.68
C PRO A 117 -9.86 -9.08 -14.00
N THR A 118 -8.81 -8.66 -14.70
CA THR A 118 -8.53 -7.24 -14.92
C THR A 118 -8.10 -7.01 -16.35
N GLU A 119 -8.71 -6.04 -16.99
CA GLU A 119 -8.29 -5.47 -18.26
C GLU A 119 -7.57 -4.15 -18.00
N PHE A 120 -6.44 -3.93 -18.70
CA PHE A 120 -5.65 -2.71 -18.57
C PHE A 120 -5.75 -1.89 -19.85
N ILE A 121 -6.10 -0.62 -19.72
CA ILE A 121 -6.33 0.31 -20.83
C ILE A 121 -5.39 1.49 -20.67
N TYR A 122 -4.53 1.74 -21.66
CA TYR A 122 -3.50 2.79 -21.64
C TYR A 122 -3.77 3.96 -22.59
N LYS A 123 -4.66 3.79 -23.57
CA LYS A 123 -4.98 4.81 -24.58
C LYS A 123 -6.35 5.42 -24.32
N SER A 124 -6.45 6.74 -24.44
CA SER A 124 -7.73 7.45 -24.26
C SER A 124 -8.78 7.11 -25.33
N GLU A 125 -8.33 6.76 -26.53
CA GLU A 125 -9.20 6.41 -27.65
C GLU A 125 -9.94 5.08 -27.44
N ASP A 126 -9.30 4.15 -26.73
CA ASP A 126 -9.85 2.82 -26.46
C ASP A 126 -10.84 2.84 -25.29
N LEU A 127 -10.71 3.83 -24.38
CA LEU A 127 -11.41 3.84 -23.08
C LEU A 127 -12.93 3.82 -23.17
N PHE A 128 -13.50 4.41 -24.21
CA PHE A 128 -14.94 4.62 -24.34
C PHE A 128 -15.56 3.96 -25.56
N THR A 129 -14.73 3.45 -26.47
CA THR A 129 -15.17 2.65 -27.62
C THR A 129 -15.23 1.17 -27.28
N ASP A 130 -14.34 0.69 -26.43
CA ASP A 130 -14.18 -0.73 -26.12
C ASP A 130 -14.87 -1.15 -24.81
N ILE A 131 -15.12 -0.20 -23.89
CA ILE A 131 -15.93 -0.49 -22.71
C ILE A 131 -17.39 -0.68 -23.13
N LYS A 132 -17.79 -1.92 -23.32
CA LYS A 132 -19.21 -2.28 -23.45
C LYS A 132 -19.84 -2.20 -22.06
N PHE A 133 -20.53 -1.12 -21.81
CA PHE A 133 -21.35 -0.96 -20.61
C PHE A 133 -22.51 -1.96 -20.66
N ASP A 134 -22.35 -3.06 -19.96
CA ASP A 134 -23.47 -3.98 -19.73
C ASP A 134 -24.09 -3.65 -18.38
N GLU A 135 -25.28 -3.04 -18.37
CA GLU A 135 -26.02 -2.69 -17.14
C GLU A 135 -26.29 -3.91 -16.25
N LYS A 136 -26.25 -5.11 -16.82
CA LYS A 136 -26.43 -6.36 -16.07
C LYS A 136 -25.15 -6.89 -15.43
N LYS A 137 -24.00 -6.33 -15.81
CA LYS A 137 -22.68 -6.76 -15.32
C LYS A 137 -21.89 -5.55 -14.82
N PRO A 138 -22.17 -5.08 -13.60
CA PRO A 138 -21.48 -3.92 -13.07
C PRO A 138 -19.96 -4.15 -13.01
N GLN A 139 -19.20 -3.13 -13.37
CA GLN A 139 -17.75 -3.13 -13.46
C GLN A 139 -17.18 -1.99 -12.62
N VAL A 140 -15.95 -2.17 -12.16
CA VAL A 140 -15.19 -1.15 -11.45
C VAL A 140 -14.10 -0.61 -12.37
N LEU A 141 -14.07 0.70 -12.51
CA LEU A 141 -13.07 1.45 -13.25
C LEU A 141 -12.20 2.21 -12.26
N LYS A 142 -10.87 2.02 -12.30
CA LYS A 142 -9.92 2.70 -11.41
C LYS A 142 -8.55 2.90 -12.07
N PRO A 143 -7.74 3.89 -11.65
CA PRO A 143 -6.40 4.07 -12.19
C PRO A 143 -5.47 2.90 -11.84
N ILE A 144 -4.49 2.63 -12.70
CA ILE A 144 -3.39 1.68 -12.42
C ILE A 144 -2.59 2.16 -11.21
N ILE A 145 -2.20 3.45 -11.19
CA ILE A 145 -1.54 4.08 -10.05
C ILE A 145 -2.60 4.83 -9.28
N SER A 146 -3.02 4.29 -8.17
CA SER A 146 -4.10 4.84 -7.34
C SER A 146 -3.92 4.47 -5.87
N GLY A 147 -4.51 5.25 -4.98
CA GLY A 147 -4.59 5.00 -3.55
C GLY A 147 -5.90 5.53 -2.97
N SER A 148 -6.27 5.06 -1.78
CA SER A 148 -7.45 5.53 -1.02
C SER A 148 -8.78 5.51 -1.78
N GLY A 149 -8.90 4.72 -2.85
CA GLY A 149 -10.10 4.65 -3.69
C GLY A 149 -10.37 5.90 -4.55
N GLU A 150 -9.44 6.82 -4.66
CA GLU A 150 -9.58 7.99 -5.52
C GLU A 150 -9.76 7.57 -6.99
N ASN A 151 -10.67 8.27 -7.69
CA ASN A 151 -11.02 8.00 -9.09
C ASN A 151 -11.47 6.55 -9.36
N THR A 152 -12.08 5.91 -8.36
CA THR A 152 -12.71 4.59 -8.50
C THR A 152 -14.21 4.76 -8.78
N PHE A 153 -14.70 4.19 -9.87
CA PHE A 153 -16.08 4.32 -10.32
C PHE A 153 -16.70 2.95 -10.52
N LEU A 154 -17.94 2.79 -10.06
CA LEU A 154 -18.79 1.65 -10.38
C LEU A 154 -19.62 2.00 -11.61
N ILE A 155 -19.48 1.25 -12.70
CA ILE A 155 -20.22 1.44 -13.96
C ILE A 155 -21.14 0.26 -14.21
N GLY A 156 -22.24 0.48 -14.94
CA GLY A 156 -23.25 -0.57 -15.19
C GLY A 156 -24.15 -0.89 -14.00
N SER A 157 -24.18 -0.04 -12.96
CA SER A 157 -25.21 -0.06 -11.91
C SER A 157 -26.33 0.90 -12.28
N ASN A 158 -27.53 0.69 -11.72
CA ASN A 158 -28.73 1.52 -11.95
C ASN A 158 -28.56 3.00 -11.54
N GLU A 159 -27.39 3.43 -11.13
CA GLU A 159 -27.08 4.81 -10.85
C GLU A 159 -26.71 5.53 -12.16
N THR A 160 -27.36 6.68 -12.39
CA THR A 160 -27.04 7.58 -13.50
C THR A 160 -25.63 8.14 -13.32
N LEU A 161 -24.64 7.44 -13.89
CA LEU A 161 -23.25 7.88 -13.89
C LEU A 161 -23.07 9.04 -14.88
N ASP A 162 -22.49 10.13 -14.40
CA ASP A 162 -22.04 11.19 -15.29
C ASP A 162 -20.78 10.71 -16.06
N ILE A 163 -21.02 10.09 -17.21
CA ILE A 163 -19.97 9.59 -18.10
C ILE A 163 -18.97 10.71 -18.46
N ASN A 164 -19.44 11.96 -18.58
CA ASN A 164 -18.56 13.09 -18.89
C ASN A 164 -17.60 13.40 -17.72
N LYS A 165 -18.06 13.25 -16.48
CA LYS A 165 -17.21 13.39 -15.30
C LYS A 165 -16.15 12.30 -15.23
N ILE A 166 -16.55 11.06 -15.51
CA ILE A 166 -15.63 9.93 -15.60
C ILE A 166 -14.58 10.19 -16.69
N LYS A 167 -15.01 10.55 -17.89
CA LYS A 167 -14.12 10.90 -19.02
C LYS A 167 -13.07 11.93 -18.60
N LYS A 168 -13.50 13.07 -18.02
CA LYS A 168 -12.58 14.11 -17.58
C LYS A 168 -11.56 13.66 -16.53
N SER A 169 -12.00 12.80 -15.60
CA SER A 169 -11.09 12.25 -14.58
C SER A 169 -10.02 11.36 -15.22
N PHE A 170 -10.42 10.49 -16.15
CA PHE A 170 -9.49 9.56 -16.79
C PHE A 170 -8.61 10.21 -17.87
N GLU A 171 -9.08 11.23 -18.58
CA GLU A 171 -8.24 12.00 -19.52
C GLU A 171 -6.98 12.58 -18.86
N LYS A 172 -7.09 13.02 -17.60
CA LYS A 172 -5.93 13.48 -16.82
C LYS A 172 -4.98 12.36 -16.46
N ILE A 173 -5.54 11.20 -16.08
CA ILE A 173 -4.78 10.02 -15.64
C ILE A 173 -4.01 9.42 -16.81
N ILE A 174 -4.64 9.26 -17.96
CA ILE A 174 -4.02 8.68 -19.17
C ILE A 174 -2.94 9.61 -19.76
N LYS A 175 -3.07 10.92 -19.59
CA LYS A 175 -2.02 11.88 -19.97
C LYS A 175 -0.77 11.80 -19.06
N CYS A 176 -0.89 11.18 -17.90
CA CYS A 176 0.25 10.96 -17.03
C CYS A 176 1.04 9.76 -17.55
N GLU A 177 2.29 9.98 -17.92
CA GLU A 177 3.20 8.92 -18.34
C GLU A 177 3.23 7.80 -17.27
N ASP A 178 3.27 6.56 -17.70
CA ASP A 178 3.24 5.36 -16.85
C ASP A 178 1.89 5.05 -16.17
N ASN A 179 0.83 5.80 -16.40
CA ASN A 179 -0.48 5.50 -15.82
C ASN A 179 -1.47 5.00 -16.89
N GLY A 180 -2.52 4.36 -16.45
CA GLY A 180 -3.59 3.80 -17.26
C GLY A 180 -4.79 3.48 -16.38
N ILE A 181 -5.68 2.67 -16.89
CA ILE A 181 -6.95 2.33 -16.22
C ILE A 181 -7.07 0.82 -16.12
N MET A 182 -7.59 0.39 -14.99
CA MET A 182 -8.01 -0.98 -14.73
C MET A 182 -9.52 -1.07 -14.84
N LEU A 183 -10.00 -2.04 -15.61
CA LEU A 183 -11.40 -2.43 -15.69
C LEU A 183 -11.55 -3.82 -15.05
N GLN A 184 -12.41 -3.93 -14.05
CA GLN A 184 -12.63 -5.14 -13.28
C GLN A 184 -14.14 -5.44 -13.17
N PRO A 185 -14.58 -6.71 -13.11
CA PRO A 185 -15.94 -7.00 -12.69
C PRO A 185 -16.16 -6.52 -11.25
N TYR A 186 -17.34 -6.01 -10.95
CA TYR A 186 -17.71 -5.69 -9.58
C TYR A 186 -17.92 -6.96 -8.79
N ILE A 187 -17.12 -7.18 -7.77
CA ILE A 187 -17.23 -8.32 -6.85
C ILE A 187 -18.12 -7.89 -5.69
N LYS A 188 -19.40 -8.24 -5.74
CA LYS A 188 -20.40 -7.83 -4.73
C LYS A 188 -20.06 -8.28 -3.31
N GLU A 189 -19.30 -9.36 -3.16
CA GLU A 189 -18.84 -9.92 -1.88
C GLU A 189 -17.92 -8.97 -1.11
N VAL A 190 -17.33 -7.97 -1.76
CA VAL A 190 -16.58 -6.87 -1.12
C VAL A 190 -17.46 -6.17 -0.06
N GLN A 191 -18.78 -6.14 -0.25
CA GLN A 191 -19.71 -5.59 0.75
C GLN A 191 -19.77 -6.41 2.06
N ASN A 192 -19.33 -7.66 2.02
CA ASN A 192 -19.21 -8.53 3.19
C ASN A 192 -17.87 -8.34 3.92
N GLY A 193 -16.98 -7.51 3.35
CA GLY A 193 -15.64 -7.21 3.85
C GLY A 193 -14.55 -7.89 3.04
N GLU A 194 -13.35 -7.38 3.21
CA GLU A 194 -12.11 -7.93 2.68
C GLU A 194 -11.12 -8.20 3.81
N PHE A 195 -10.36 -9.26 3.67
CA PHE A 195 -9.31 -9.61 4.61
C PHE A 195 -8.03 -8.84 4.26
N ALA A 196 -7.55 -8.05 5.19
CA ALA A 196 -6.21 -7.45 5.13
C ALA A 196 -5.26 -8.31 5.96
N CYS A 197 -4.32 -8.99 5.30
CA CYS A 197 -3.31 -9.82 5.94
C CYS A 197 -2.00 -9.06 6.01
N ILE A 198 -1.52 -8.78 7.24
CA ILE A 198 -0.35 -7.94 7.48
C ILE A 198 0.87 -8.83 7.76
N TYR A 199 1.93 -8.57 7.02
CA TYR A 199 3.22 -9.25 7.15
C TYR A 199 4.31 -8.24 7.50
N ILE A 200 5.13 -8.58 8.48
CA ILE A 200 6.32 -7.83 8.84
C ILE A 200 7.52 -8.78 8.76
N ASP A 201 8.47 -8.45 7.88
CA ASP A 201 9.70 -9.21 7.71
C ASP A 201 9.44 -10.72 7.56
N GLY A 202 8.57 -11.07 6.59
CA GLY A 202 8.22 -12.46 6.25
C GLY A 202 7.22 -13.13 7.18
N VAL A 203 6.79 -12.50 8.29
CA VAL A 203 5.90 -13.10 9.29
C VAL A 203 4.53 -12.44 9.27
N ASN A 204 3.45 -13.22 9.14
CA ASN A 204 2.09 -12.72 9.34
C ASN A 204 1.90 -12.34 10.81
N THR A 205 1.68 -11.05 11.08
CA THR A 205 1.56 -10.52 12.43
C THR A 205 0.13 -10.45 12.92
N HIS A 206 -0.77 -9.99 12.06
CA HIS A 206 -2.20 -9.91 12.35
C HIS A 206 -3.01 -9.80 11.06
N ASN A 207 -4.31 -10.02 11.19
CA ASN A 207 -5.25 -9.97 10.08
C ASN A 207 -6.45 -9.13 10.50
N MET A 208 -6.94 -8.31 9.58
CA MET A 208 -8.09 -7.45 9.80
C MET A 208 -9.19 -7.74 8.80
N MET A 209 -10.43 -7.63 9.24
CA MET A 209 -11.58 -7.49 8.35
C MET A 209 -11.83 -6.01 8.17
N ARG A 210 -11.84 -5.54 6.92
CA ARG A 210 -12.14 -4.14 6.58
C ARG A 210 -13.24 -4.07 5.52
N TYR A 211 -13.88 -2.94 5.42
CA TYR A 211 -14.98 -2.71 4.50
C TYR A 211 -14.65 -1.48 3.65
N PRO A 212 -14.44 -1.63 2.34
CA PRO A 212 -14.08 -0.50 1.48
C PRO A 212 -15.23 0.51 1.42
N GLY A 213 -14.91 1.76 1.75
CA GLY A 213 -15.90 2.84 1.84
C GLY A 213 -16.39 3.35 0.47
N VAL A 214 -15.72 3.00 -0.63
CA VAL A 214 -15.98 3.58 -1.97
C VAL A 214 -17.39 3.26 -2.48
N PHE A 215 -17.95 2.11 -2.12
CA PHE A 215 -19.27 1.64 -2.59
C PHE A 215 -20.25 1.36 -1.46
N THR A 216 -19.92 1.70 -0.23
CA THR A 216 -20.77 1.49 0.94
C THR A 216 -21.02 2.80 1.65
N ASN A 217 -22.29 3.20 1.78
CA ASN A 217 -22.69 4.40 2.57
C ASN A 217 -22.55 4.18 4.09
N ARG A 218 -21.81 3.19 4.55
CA ARG A 218 -21.62 2.88 5.96
C ARG A 218 -20.15 2.72 6.26
N GLU A 219 -19.63 3.56 7.14
CA GLU A 219 -18.37 3.30 7.84
C GLU A 219 -18.55 2.03 8.69
N LYS A 220 -18.09 0.91 8.17
CA LYS A 220 -18.05 -0.31 8.94
C LYS A 220 -16.73 -0.38 9.68
N PRO A 221 -16.72 -0.87 10.93
CA PRO A 221 -15.50 -0.91 11.73
C PRO A 221 -14.48 -1.90 11.14
N VAL A 222 -13.22 -1.52 11.21
CA VAL A 222 -12.10 -2.46 11.02
C VAL A 222 -11.90 -3.21 12.33
N TYR A 223 -11.69 -4.52 12.29
CA TYR A 223 -11.48 -5.32 13.48
C TYR A 223 -10.55 -6.51 13.20
N LEU A 224 -9.89 -7.01 14.27
CA LEU A 224 -9.09 -8.22 14.21
C LEU A 224 -9.94 -9.39 13.74
N ALA A 225 -9.47 -10.11 12.71
CA ALA A 225 -10.21 -11.21 12.12
C ALA A 225 -9.47 -12.54 12.29
N THR A 226 -10.23 -13.59 12.60
CA THR A 226 -9.82 -14.95 12.32
C THR A 226 -10.07 -15.22 10.84
N ILE A 227 -9.03 -15.49 10.09
CA ILE A 227 -9.12 -15.70 8.64
C ILE A 227 -9.31 -17.18 8.31
N PRO A 228 -10.09 -17.50 7.25
CA PRO A 228 -10.19 -18.87 6.74
C PRO A 228 -8.82 -19.42 6.31
N GLU A 229 -8.61 -20.71 6.48
CA GLU A 229 -7.35 -21.36 6.10
C GLU A 229 -6.98 -21.16 4.62
N SER A 230 -7.98 -21.12 3.73
CA SER A 230 -7.77 -20.83 2.31
C SER A 230 -7.24 -19.42 2.06
N VAL A 231 -7.73 -18.43 2.82
CA VAL A 231 -7.24 -17.03 2.77
C VAL A 231 -5.81 -16.97 3.28
N LYS A 232 -5.53 -17.62 4.42
CA LYS A 232 -4.17 -17.70 4.99
C LYS A 232 -3.18 -18.31 4.01
N LYS A 233 -3.50 -19.46 3.42
CA LYS A 233 -2.63 -20.12 2.44
C LYS A 233 -2.33 -19.24 1.23
N LEU A 234 -3.33 -18.50 0.72
CA LEU A 234 -3.13 -17.60 -0.39
C LEU A 234 -2.23 -16.42 -0.01
N ALA A 235 -2.48 -15.78 1.15
CA ALA A 235 -1.65 -14.70 1.65
C ALA A 235 -0.19 -15.14 1.88
N ASP A 236 0.01 -16.31 2.51
CA ASP A 236 1.33 -16.90 2.75
C ASP A 236 2.05 -17.23 1.41
N LYS A 237 1.32 -17.66 0.37
CA LYS A 237 1.90 -17.88 -0.97
C LYS A 237 2.39 -16.57 -1.57
N VAL A 238 1.60 -15.50 -1.47
CA VAL A 238 1.97 -14.16 -1.96
C VAL A 238 3.20 -13.63 -1.21
N SER A 239 3.23 -13.76 0.11
CA SER A 239 4.34 -13.24 0.93
C SER A 239 5.70 -13.92 0.66
N LYS A 240 5.70 -15.06 -0.05
CA LYS A 240 6.89 -15.85 -0.40
C LYS A 240 7.30 -15.69 -1.86
N ILE A 241 6.67 -14.81 -2.63
CA ILE A 241 7.08 -14.50 -3.99
C ILE A 241 8.51 -13.96 -3.96
N GLU A 242 9.40 -14.49 -4.80
CA GLU A 242 10.81 -14.17 -4.81
C GLU A 242 11.08 -12.68 -5.01
N GLU A 243 10.37 -12.05 -5.94
CA GLU A 243 10.48 -10.61 -6.22
C GLU A 243 10.08 -9.73 -5.03
N TYR A 244 9.35 -10.29 -4.07
CA TYR A 244 8.98 -9.63 -2.82
C TYR A 244 9.90 -9.97 -1.65
N SER A 245 10.86 -10.86 -1.80
CA SER A 245 11.66 -11.44 -0.69
C SER A 245 12.34 -10.43 0.23
N SER A 246 12.61 -9.21 -0.26
CA SER A 246 13.28 -8.16 0.52
C SER A 246 12.35 -7.23 1.29
N TYR A 247 11.03 -7.44 1.28
CA TYR A 247 10.12 -6.53 1.96
C TYR A 247 10.31 -6.54 3.48
N LEU A 248 10.20 -5.36 4.09
CA LEU A 248 10.08 -5.22 5.54
C LEU A 248 8.61 -5.33 5.98
N TYR A 249 7.70 -4.75 5.22
CA TYR A 249 6.26 -4.79 5.48
C TYR A 249 5.47 -5.00 4.20
N MET A 250 4.34 -5.69 4.34
CA MET A 250 3.41 -5.99 3.26
C MET A 250 2.00 -6.10 3.81
N ARG A 251 1.01 -5.60 3.06
CA ARG A 251 -0.41 -5.91 3.28
C ARG A 251 -0.96 -6.63 2.05
N VAL A 252 -1.62 -7.74 2.26
CA VAL A 252 -2.28 -8.53 1.21
C VAL A 252 -3.78 -8.44 1.43
N ASP A 253 -4.49 -7.82 0.49
CA ASP A 253 -5.93 -7.64 0.55
C ASP A 253 -6.64 -8.73 -0.27
N ILE A 254 -7.54 -9.48 0.38
CA ILE A 254 -8.16 -10.69 -0.17
C ILE A 254 -9.68 -10.62 0.00
N VAL A 255 -10.41 -10.93 -1.07
CA VAL A 255 -11.86 -11.13 -1.04
C VAL A 255 -12.20 -12.61 -1.26
N LEU A 256 -13.30 -13.06 -0.66
CA LEU A 256 -13.89 -14.37 -0.99
C LEU A 256 -14.92 -14.19 -2.09
N HIS A 257 -14.59 -14.52 -3.33
CA HIS A 257 -15.53 -14.56 -4.43
C HIS A 257 -15.99 -15.99 -4.69
N ASN A 258 -17.29 -16.25 -4.57
CA ASN A 258 -17.87 -17.61 -4.62
C ASN A 258 -17.14 -18.59 -3.69
N ASN A 259 -16.85 -18.18 -2.46
CA ASN A 259 -16.10 -18.91 -1.44
C ASN A 259 -14.64 -19.25 -1.80
N LYS A 260 -14.08 -18.66 -2.86
CA LYS A 260 -12.68 -18.81 -3.26
C LYS A 260 -11.93 -17.51 -2.97
N PRO A 261 -10.76 -17.56 -2.33
CA PRO A 261 -9.98 -16.36 -2.06
C PRO A 261 -9.34 -15.85 -3.35
N MET A 262 -9.44 -14.54 -3.57
CA MET A 262 -8.82 -13.83 -4.70
C MET A 262 -8.13 -12.58 -4.20
N ILE A 263 -6.96 -12.28 -4.74
CA ILE A 263 -6.23 -11.05 -4.41
C ILE A 263 -6.93 -9.85 -5.01
N MET A 264 -7.19 -8.87 -4.16
CA MET A 264 -7.64 -7.53 -4.55
C MET A 264 -6.45 -6.62 -4.83
N GLU A 265 -5.44 -6.67 -3.94
CA GLU A 265 -4.25 -5.83 -3.98
C GLU A 265 -3.15 -6.39 -3.07
N VAL A 266 -1.89 -6.10 -3.40
CA VAL A 266 -0.73 -6.29 -2.53
C VAL A 266 -0.08 -4.93 -2.35
N GLU A 267 -0.01 -4.43 -1.11
CA GLU A 267 0.56 -3.13 -0.82
C GLU A 267 1.93 -3.26 -0.14
N LEU A 268 2.96 -2.71 -0.79
CA LEU A 268 4.35 -2.69 -0.34
C LEU A 268 4.91 -1.26 -0.24
N ALA A 269 4.18 -0.26 -0.74
CA ALA A 269 4.60 1.14 -0.68
C ALA A 269 4.20 1.78 0.65
N GLU A 270 2.90 2.02 0.86
CA GLU A 270 2.40 2.77 2.01
C GLU A 270 1.15 2.14 2.64
N PRO A 271 1.12 0.84 2.90
CA PRO A 271 -0.05 0.23 3.51
C PRO A 271 -0.35 0.82 4.88
N ASP A 272 -1.61 1.18 5.13
CA ASP A 272 -2.10 1.27 6.51
C ASP A 272 -1.98 -0.14 7.10
N LEU A 273 -1.08 -0.34 8.06
CA LEU A 273 -0.83 -1.65 8.67
C LEU A 273 -1.85 -1.98 9.77
N LEU A 274 -2.78 -1.06 10.04
CA LEU A 274 -3.96 -1.28 10.86
C LEU A 274 -3.67 -1.62 12.34
N PHE A 275 -2.47 -1.34 12.84
CA PHE A 275 -2.12 -1.56 14.26
C PHE A 275 -3.03 -0.79 15.21
N LYS A 276 -3.50 0.41 14.81
CA LYS A 276 -4.40 1.24 15.61
C LYS A 276 -5.72 0.54 15.95
N PHE A 277 -6.14 -0.46 15.15
CA PHE A 277 -7.37 -1.22 15.35
C PHE A 277 -7.17 -2.47 16.24
N ILE A 278 -5.97 -2.73 16.72
CA ILE A 278 -5.75 -3.74 17.74
C ILE A 278 -6.27 -3.17 19.06
N SER A 279 -7.39 -3.70 19.55
CA SER A 279 -8.10 -3.19 20.73
C SER A 279 -7.38 -3.45 22.05
N ASP A 280 -6.54 -4.48 22.12
CA ASP A 280 -5.68 -4.76 23.27
C ASP A 280 -4.43 -3.88 23.20
N GLU A 281 -4.34 -2.87 24.05
CA GLU A 281 -3.24 -1.91 24.08
C GLU A 281 -1.88 -2.54 24.34
N LYS A 282 -1.82 -3.60 25.15
CA LYS A 282 -0.58 -4.35 25.40
C LYS A 282 -0.13 -5.05 24.11
N LYS A 283 -1.04 -5.76 23.47
CA LYS A 283 -0.77 -6.44 22.19
C LYS A 283 -0.40 -5.45 21.09
N LYS A 284 -1.07 -4.30 21.01
CA LYS A 284 -0.74 -3.22 20.06
C LYS A 284 0.71 -2.76 20.25
N THR A 285 1.07 -2.44 21.49
CA THR A 285 2.42 -1.99 21.86
C THR A 285 3.47 -3.07 21.58
N GLU A 286 3.21 -4.31 21.94
CA GLU A 286 4.12 -5.44 21.66
C GLU A 286 4.33 -5.64 20.15
N SER A 287 3.27 -5.57 19.37
CA SER A 287 3.33 -5.72 17.90
C SER A 287 4.14 -4.58 17.26
N MET A 288 3.95 -3.34 17.72
CA MET A 288 4.71 -2.19 17.25
C MET A 288 6.19 -2.27 17.63
N ASN A 289 6.49 -2.71 18.86
CA ASN A 289 7.86 -2.93 19.33
C ASN A 289 8.55 -4.05 18.52
N GLN A 290 7.83 -5.10 18.13
CA GLN A 290 8.35 -6.14 17.25
C GLN A 290 8.64 -5.59 15.84
N PHE A 291 7.78 -4.74 15.32
CA PHE A 291 8.02 -4.07 14.04
C PHE A 291 9.29 -3.22 14.09
N ALA A 292 9.43 -2.36 15.12
CA ALA A 292 10.63 -1.54 15.32
C ALA A 292 11.90 -2.39 15.42
N LYS A 293 11.88 -3.50 16.16
CA LYS A 293 13.02 -4.43 16.27
C LYS A 293 13.41 -5.05 14.93
N LYS A 294 12.44 -5.44 14.11
CA LYS A 294 12.70 -6.01 12.77
C LYS A 294 13.28 -4.96 11.82
N LEU A 295 12.78 -3.71 11.89
CA LEU A 295 13.33 -2.59 11.16
C LEU A 295 14.79 -2.34 11.54
N ILE A 296 15.10 -2.25 12.84
CA ILE A 296 16.46 -2.05 13.34
C ILE A 296 17.38 -3.17 12.84
N ARG A 297 16.96 -4.41 12.95
CA ARG A 297 17.74 -5.55 12.44
C ARG A 297 18.10 -5.40 10.96
N ARG A 298 17.16 -4.95 10.12
CA ARG A 298 17.39 -4.70 8.69
C ARG A 298 18.33 -3.53 8.38
N ILE A 299 18.56 -2.64 9.36
CA ILE A 299 19.54 -1.56 9.25
C ILE A 299 20.95 -2.06 9.57
N ASP A 300 21.04 -3.04 10.47
CA ASP A 300 22.30 -3.59 10.96
C ASP A 300 22.86 -4.71 10.06
N GLU A 301 22.04 -5.31 9.19
CA GLU A 301 22.45 -6.30 8.16
C GLU A 301 23.11 -5.62 6.95
#